data_5f67ebd9ed783b4ca645a8cf667849a6
#
_entry.id   5f67ebd9ed783b4ca645a8cf667849a6
#
_cell.length_a   1.000
_cell.length_b   1.000
_cell.length_c   1.000
_cell.angle_alpha   90.00
_cell.angle_beta   90.00
_cell.angle_gamma   90.00
#
_symmetry.space_group_name_H-M   'P 1'
#
loop_
_entity.id
_entity.type
_entity.pdbx_description
1 polymer ?
#
loop_
_entity_poly.entity_id
_entity_poly.type
_entity_poly.pdbx_seq_one_letter_code
_entity_poly.pdbx_strand_id
1 'polypeptide(L)'
;IFLQKHPEVRGILKELVGSDRLGKAVGWMEMLTMMGILGGAFVAARYFDQLVPNHGGWGAGFILSLVAIGLAVFSWILFIPTPRTEAPRTTPFRMRVLWSHWRDLTSLWRDRRLRAAALGDAWFWSVGSFFYLVLVKLSGEVVKGEIGMGTLYGYWFLLLGLGIMLGSLFVAYLNRGRIELGLTPIGAILLPVAFISLYFLDPFNVIFEWGCLLLGFSGALFFVPLNGFLQDQAGEAERGRILAASNLLTQLCSIVFILLHAFLSNSLGLTAKQEILFMSVPACLIAVFSLKFLMEDFFRTLFHIGLRIFYRIKIVGMENFPINGGVLLVSNHLSYADPVFIGAAFPRKIRYLAYSGLADSRIMRQVFDLTNTVTVSPDRSLESIKTCVNRLKKGTPLCVFAEGGISRLGTIFSFKRGVFLLAKQAGVPILPVHLDGVWGSVFSMERGKFFQKWPTSFPYRVSVRVGSSIDASHADPENVRSKVMELGRLSFTERLPMGQNITNLIQNSFQTAPQSKSFCFEGGLSFSRKEVANFLISGKKISTLPDEYIQSMN
;
A
#
# COMPACT_ATOMS: atom_id res chain seq x y z
N ILE A 1 9.54 9.68 22.83
CA ILE A 1 8.64 10.23 23.87
C ILE A 1 8.25 11.66 23.53
N PHE A 2 9.20 12.58 23.17
CA PHE A 2 8.88 13.98 22.85
C PHE A 2 7.98 14.11 21.61
N LEU A 3 8.33 13.46 20.50
CA LEU A 3 7.52 13.46 19.27
C LEU A 3 6.15 12.79 19.45
N GLN A 4 6.03 11.83 20.36
CA GLN A 4 4.80 11.13 20.64
C GLN A 4 3.79 11.97 21.45
N LYS A 5 4.28 12.89 22.30
CA LYS A 5 3.45 13.79 23.13
C LYS A 5 3.01 15.06 22.39
N HIS A 6 3.54 15.35 21.20
CA HIS A 6 3.21 16.56 20.46
C HIS A 6 2.40 16.23 19.19
N PRO A 7 1.05 16.18 19.29
CA PRO A 7 0.17 16.00 18.12
C PRO A 7 0.39 17.08 17.06
N GLU A 8 0.91 18.23 17.47
CA GLU A 8 1.28 19.36 16.60
C GLU A 8 2.35 18.98 15.57
N VAL A 9 3.38 18.22 15.96
CA VAL A 9 4.45 17.79 15.03
C VAL A 9 3.91 16.81 13.99
N ARG A 10 3.00 15.91 14.39
CA ARG A 10 2.32 15.00 13.46
C ARG A 10 1.37 15.74 12.52
N GLY A 11 0.74 16.82 13.00
CA GLY A 11 -0.12 17.68 12.20
C GLY A 11 0.64 18.41 11.09
N ILE A 12 1.83 18.92 11.39
CA ILE A 12 2.72 19.65 10.47
C ILE A 12 3.28 18.71 9.37
N LEU A 13 3.43 17.42 9.64
CA LEU A 13 4.05 16.48 8.70
C LEU A 13 3.37 16.46 7.34
N LYS A 14 2.03 16.46 7.31
CA LYS A 14 1.27 16.51 6.05
C LYS A 14 1.48 17.82 5.29
N GLU A 15 1.58 18.93 6.01
CA GLU A 15 1.83 20.26 5.43
C GLU A 15 3.22 20.36 4.82
N LEU A 16 4.24 19.73 5.44
CA LEU A 16 5.62 19.72 4.95
C LEU A 16 5.84 18.82 3.74
N VAL A 17 5.19 17.65 3.68
CA VAL A 17 5.51 16.62 2.66
C VAL A 17 4.38 16.36 1.66
N GLY A 18 3.17 16.87 1.90
CA GLY A 18 1.98 16.59 1.10
C GLY A 18 1.40 15.18 1.33
N SER A 19 0.18 14.95 0.85
CA SER A 19 -0.52 13.65 1.00
C SER A 19 0.20 12.51 0.28
N ASP A 20 0.83 12.78 -0.85
CA ASP A 20 1.50 11.74 -1.68
C ASP A 20 2.71 11.12 -0.98
N ARG A 21 3.42 11.89 -0.15
CA ARG A 21 4.62 11.44 0.57
C ARG A 21 4.35 11.14 2.04
N LEU A 22 3.15 11.42 2.54
CA LEU A 22 2.79 11.30 3.95
C LEU A 22 3.06 9.90 4.50
N GLY A 23 2.65 8.85 3.79
CA GLY A 23 2.87 7.47 4.23
C GLY A 23 4.35 7.10 4.41
N LYS A 24 5.23 7.62 3.54
CA LYS A 24 6.69 7.48 3.71
C LYS A 24 7.19 8.26 4.91
N ALA A 25 6.78 9.52 5.03
CA ALA A 25 7.24 10.40 6.09
C ALA A 25 6.82 9.88 7.47
N VAL A 26 5.59 9.37 7.61
CA VAL A 26 5.12 8.69 8.83
C VAL A 26 5.99 7.48 9.15
N GLY A 27 6.29 6.62 8.17
CA GLY A 27 7.16 5.47 8.37
C GLY A 27 8.56 5.85 8.86
N TRP A 28 9.18 6.86 8.26
CA TRP A 28 10.49 7.37 8.72
C TRP A 28 10.41 7.99 10.11
N MET A 29 9.38 8.79 10.39
CA MET A 29 9.18 9.42 11.69
C MET A 29 9.00 8.36 12.78
N GLU A 30 8.16 7.36 12.57
CA GLU A 30 7.96 6.28 13.55
C GLU A 30 9.23 5.44 13.74
N MET A 31 9.97 5.15 12.68
CA MET A 31 11.26 4.49 12.77
C MET A 31 12.24 5.23 13.69
N LEU A 32 12.44 6.52 13.44
CA LEU A 32 13.35 7.36 14.24
C LEU A 32 12.86 7.50 15.68
N THR A 33 11.56 7.63 15.88
CA THR A 33 10.93 7.71 17.21
C THR A 33 11.18 6.41 18.00
N MET A 34 10.96 5.26 17.37
CA MET A 34 11.20 3.96 18.00
C MET A 34 12.68 3.74 18.30
N MET A 35 13.56 4.10 17.37
CA MET A 35 15.00 4.03 17.57
C MET A 35 15.45 4.86 18.80
N GLY A 36 14.88 6.07 18.94
CA GLY A 36 15.17 6.94 20.10
C GLY A 36 14.61 6.38 21.42
N ILE A 37 13.37 5.88 21.43
CA ILE A 37 12.73 5.33 22.64
C ILE A 37 13.46 4.06 23.11
N LEU A 38 13.63 3.12 22.21
CA LEU A 38 14.07 1.77 22.56
C LEU A 38 15.59 1.68 22.72
N GLY A 39 16.34 2.37 21.85
CA GLY A 39 17.77 2.54 22.01
C GLY A 39 18.11 3.31 23.28
N GLY A 40 17.37 4.37 23.59
CA GLY A 40 17.51 5.14 24.81
C GLY A 40 17.19 4.31 26.05
N ALA A 41 16.13 3.50 26.03
CA ALA A 41 15.79 2.59 27.13
C ALA A 41 16.87 1.53 27.37
N PHE A 42 17.41 0.93 26.32
CA PHE A 42 18.52 -0.03 26.42
C PHE A 42 19.79 0.60 27.02
N VAL A 43 20.18 1.75 26.50
CA VAL A 43 21.35 2.49 26.99
C VAL A 43 21.16 2.87 28.47
N ALA A 44 20.00 3.40 28.84
CA ALA A 44 19.69 3.77 30.21
C ALA A 44 19.73 2.53 31.15
N ALA A 45 19.13 1.40 30.75
CA ALA A 45 19.11 0.18 31.55
C ALA A 45 20.53 -0.36 31.77
N ARG A 46 21.37 -0.39 30.73
CA ARG A 46 22.76 -0.85 30.83
C ARG A 46 23.61 0.05 31.74
N TYR A 47 23.50 1.38 31.56
CA TYR A 47 24.22 2.31 32.42
C TYR A 47 23.70 2.31 33.86
N PHE A 48 22.41 2.08 34.07
CA PHE A 48 21.86 1.89 35.41
C PHE A 48 22.54 0.71 36.13
N ASP A 49 22.59 -0.46 35.50
CA ASP A 49 23.26 -1.64 36.07
C ASP A 49 24.75 -1.40 36.40
N GLN A 50 25.43 -0.54 35.60
CA GLN A 50 26.85 -0.18 35.85
C GLN A 50 27.02 0.84 36.98
N LEU A 51 26.07 1.73 37.19
CA LEU A 51 26.13 2.82 38.17
C LEU A 51 25.69 2.35 39.57
N VAL A 52 24.77 1.40 39.65
CA VAL A 52 24.19 0.91 40.91
C VAL A 52 25.27 0.45 41.92
N PRO A 53 26.31 -0.31 41.57
CA PRO A 53 27.32 -0.75 42.51
C PRO A 53 28.06 0.38 43.22
N ASN A 54 28.27 1.53 42.53
CA ASN A 54 29.04 2.65 43.05
C ASN A 54 28.19 3.77 43.69
N HIS A 55 26.93 3.93 43.28
CA HIS A 55 26.09 5.07 43.64
C HIS A 55 24.77 4.65 44.30
N GLY A 56 24.49 3.36 44.38
CA GLY A 56 23.20 2.84 44.80
C GLY A 56 22.09 3.12 43.74
N GLY A 57 20.93 2.50 43.91
CA GLY A 57 19.84 2.64 42.94
C GLY A 57 19.32 4.08 42.78
N TRP A 58 19.21 4.82 43.86
CA TRP A 58 18.78 6.23 43.84
C TRP A 58 19.80 7.15 43.16
N GLY A 59 21.10 6.97 43.48
CA GLY A 59 22.17 7.77 42.84
C GLY A 59 22.28 7.50 41.33
N ALA A 60 22.22 6.24 40.93
CA ALA A 60 22.19 5.85 39.52
C ALA A 60 20.97 6.46 38.78
N GLY A 61 19.78 6.41 39.39
CA GLY A 61 18.57 6.99 38.83
C GLY A 61 18.66 8.53 38.69
N PHE A 62 19.26 9.22 39.68
CA PHE A 62 19.48 10.65 39.63
C PHE A 62 20.41 11.07 38.49
N ILE A 63 21.54 10.38 38.33
CA ILE A 63 22.52 10.65 37.25
C ILE A 63 21.84 10.49 35.88
N LEU A 64 21.11 9.38 35.66
CA LEU A 64 20.43 9.16 34.41
C LEU A 64 19.31 10.18 34.14
N SER A 65 18.63 10.67 35.18
CA SER A 65 17.64 11.73 35.07
C SER A 65 18.25 13.05 34.61
N LEU A 66 19.45 13.42 35.08
CA LEU A 66 20.17 14.60 34.61
C LEU A 66 20.55 14.48 33.12
N VAL A 67 21.02 13.32 32.70
CA VAL A 67 21.32 13.04 31.28
C VAL A 67 20.05 13.19 30.43
N ALA A 68 18.93 12.63 30.89
CA ALA A 68 17.64 12.73 30.19
C ALA A 68 17.15 14.19 30.06
N ILE A 69 17.33 15.02 31.11
CA ILE A 69 17.03 16.46 31.08
C ILE A 69 17.93 17.14 30.07
N GLY A 70 19.24 16.87 30.05
CA GLY A 70 20.16 17.43 29.09
C GLY A 70 19.78 17.12 27.64
N LEU A 71 19.41 15.86 27.35
CA LEU A 71 18.92 15.43 26.04
C LEU A 71 17.60 16.12 25.67
N ALA A 72 16.70 16.32 26.62
CA ALA A 72 15.43 17.01 26.39
C ALA A 72 15.66 18.49 26.02
N VAL A 73 16.55 19.19 26.74
CA VAL A 73 16.95 20.58 26.42
C VAL A 73 17.60 20.65 25.04
N PHE A 74 18.52 19.75 24.74
CA PHE A 74 19.15 19.68 23.42
C PHE A 74 18.13 19.46 22.31
N SER A 75 17.20 18.53 22.49
CA SER A 75 16.09 18.29 21.57
C SER A 75 15.23 19.54 21.37
N TRP A 76 14.94 20.28 22.44
CA TRP A 76 14.19 21.53 22.37
C TRP A 76 14.91 22.59 21.55
N ILE A 77 16.23 22.75 21.74
CA ILE A 77 17.06 23.67 20.96
C ILE A 77 17.03 23.33 19.46
N LEU A 78 17.14 22.04 19.11
CA LEU A 78 17.05 21.56 17.72
C LEU A 78 15.68 21.82 17.08
N PHE A 79 14.63 21.96 17.88
CA PHE A 79 13.29 22.22 17.38
C PHE A 79 13.03 23.72 17.06
N ILE A 80 13.83 24.64 17.62
CA ILE A 80 13.66 26.09 17.43
C ILE A 80 13.63 26.52 15.95
N PRO A 81 14.48 25.97 15.04
CA PRO A 81 14.49 26.35 13.63
C PRO A 81 13.31 25.78 12.81
N THR A 82 12.40 25.00 13.41
CA THR A 82 11.29 24.43 12.65
C THR A 82 10.40 25.52 12.05
N PRO A 83 10.09 25.46 10.72
CA PRO A 83 9.30 26.49 10.08
C PRO A 83 7.92 26.59 10.75
N ARG A 84 7.51 27.84 10.99
CA ARG A 84 6.18 28.12 11.51
C ARG A 84 5.17 27.94 10.38
N THR A 85 4.27 26.98 10.51
CA THR A 85 3.12 26.85 9.61
C THR A 85 2.05 27.85 10.06
N GLU A 86 1.35 28.46 9.09
CA GLU A 86 0.26 29.39 9.40
C GLU A 86 -0.83 28.66 10.17
N ALA A 87 -1.08 29.08 11.41
CA ALA A 87 -2.17 28.54 12.19
C ALA A 87 -3.51 28.97 11.56
N PRO A 88 -4.40 28.04 11.19
CA PRO A 88 -5.68 28.39 10.56
C PRO A 88 -6.59 29.24 11.45
N ARG A 89 -6.33 29.30 12.74
CA ARG A 89 -7.06 30.13 13.73
C ARG A 89 -6.18 30.41 14.94
N THR A 90 -5.99 31.68 15.25
CA THR A 90 -5.44 32.13 16.55
C THR A 90 -6.57 32.17 17.57
N THR A 91 -6.77 31.10 18.33
CA THR A 91 -7.70 31.12 19.45
C THR A 91 -6.93 31.41 20.75
N PRO A 92 -7.37 32.37 21.56
CA PRO A 92 -6.73 32.63 22.84
C PRO A 92 -6.83 31.41 23.76
N PHE A 93 -5.75 31.12 24.48
CA PHE A 93 -5.72 30.03 25.46
C PHE A 93 -6.81 30.26 26.53
N ARG A 94 -7.71 29.29 26.66
CA ARG A 94 -8.74 29.26 27.71
C ARG A 94 -8.63 27.95 28.47
N MET A 95 -8.75 27.95 29.80
CA MET A 95 -8.72 26.73 30.63
C MET A 95 -9.75 25.66 30.20
N ARG A 96 -10.80 26.08 29.49
CA ARG A 96 -11.77 25.16 28.86
C ARG A 96 -11.11 24.19 27.85
N VAL A 97 -9.92 24.48 27.34
CA VAL A 97 -9.16 23.58 26.43
C VAL A 97 -8.87 22.25 27.11
N LEU A 98 -8.63 22.24 28.46
CA LEU A 98 -8.38 21.00 29.20
C LEU A 98 -9.58 20.03 29.17
N TRP A 99 -10.78 20.54 29.08
CA TRP A 99 -12.02 19.75 29.01
C TRP A 99 -12.50 19.54 27.56
N SER A 100 -11.93 20.24 26.59
CA SER A 100 -12.34 20.12 25.19
C SER A 100 -12.01 18.75 24.60
N HIS A 101 -10.98 18.07 25.07
CA HIS A 101 -10.56 16.74 24.62
C HIS A 101 -11.67 15.69 24.76
N TRP A 102 -12.53 15.78 25.78
CA TRP A 102 -13.69 14.89 25.92
C TRP A 102 -14.73 15.10 24.81
N ARG A 103 -14.94 16.35 24.40
CA ARG A 103 -15.81 16.64 23.23
C ARG A 103 -15.17 16.24 21.90
N ASP A 104 -13.86 16.29 21.82
CA ASP A 104 -13.12 15.91 20.63
C ASP A 104 -13.15 14.39 20.40
N LEU A 105 -13.26 13.58 21.48
CA LEU A 105 -13.57 12.16 21.38
C LEU A 105 -14.89 11.90 20.64
N THR A 106 -15.92 12.72 20.83
CA THR A 106 -17.18 12.55 20.11
C THR A 106 -17.05 12.77 18.60
N SER A 107 -16.07 13.58 18.15
CA SER A 107 -15.79 13.76 16.74
C SER A 107 -15.23 12.50 16.08
N LEU A 108 -14.38 11.74 16.78
CA LEU A 108 -13.89 10.44 16.32
C LEU A 108 -15.02 9.41 16.14
N TRP A 109 -16.09 9.53 16.97
CA TRP A 109 -17.22 8.59 16.92
C TRP A 109 -18.15 8.80 15.73
N ARG A 110 -18.14 9.98 15.10
CA ARG A 110 -18.99 10.30 13.94
C ARG A 110 -18.56 9.56 12.68
N ASP A 111 -17.25 9.42 12.46
CA ASP A 111 -16.72 8.68 11.31
C ASP A 111 -16.28 7.28 11.74
N ARG A 112 -16.93 6.27 11.13
CA ARG A 112 -16.64 4.85 11.41
C ARG A 112 -15.18 4.46 11.07
N ARG A 113 -14.58 5.08 10.05
CA ARG A 113 -13.21 4.77 9.61
C ARG A 113 -12.18 5.41 10.53
N LEU A 114 -12.36 6.69 10.90
CA LEU A 114 -11.52 7.39 11.86
C LEU A 114 -11.56 6.71 13.23
N ARG A 115 -12.76 6.34 13.69
CA ARG A 115 -12.94 5.61 14.95
C ARG A 115 -12.19 4.28 14.95
N ALA A 116 -12.32 3.48 13.89
CA ALA A 116 -11.63 2.19 13.78
C ALA A 116 -10.11 2.35 13.78
N ALA A 117 -9.60 3.37 13.10
CA ALA A 117 -8.16 3.67 13.06
C ALA A 117 -7.65 4.15 14.42
N ALA A 118 -8.38 5.03 15.11
CA ALA A 118 -8.01 5.51 16.45
C ALA A 118 -8.05 4.40 17.51
N LEU A 119 -9.04 3.49 17.44
CA LEU A 119 -9.10 2.33 18.32
C LEU A 119 -7.95 1.35 18.05
N GLY A 120 -7.58 1.14 16.79
CA GLY A 120 -6.41 0.33 16.42
C GLY A 120 -5.11 0.95 16.93
N ASP A 121 -4.92 2.25 16.77
CA ASP A 121 -3.79 3.01 17.31
C ASP A 121 -3.70 2.88 18.84
N ALA A 122 -4.82 3.11 19.54
CA ALA A 122 -4.91 2.99 21.00
C ALA A 122 -4.62 1.56 21.48
N TRP A 123 -5.13 0.54 20.78
CA TRP A 123 -4.86 -0.86 21.09
C TRP A 123 -3.38 -1.19 20.97
N PHE A 124 -2.72 -0.78 19.87
CA PHE A 124 -1.29 -1.03 19.67
C PHE A 124 -0.42 -0.49 20.82
N TRP A 125 -0.62 0.77 21.19
CA TRP A 125 0.14 1.41 22.26
C TRP A 125 -0.16 0.81 23.63
N SER A 126 -1.42 0.38 23.85
CA SER A 126 -1.84 -0.28 25.10
C SER A 126 -1.18 -1.65 25.25
N VAL A 127 -1.14 -2.45 24.17
CA VAL A 127 -0.40 -3.71 24.12
C VAL A 127 1.09 -3.48 24.34
N GLY A 128 1.65 -2.43 23.74
CA GLY A 128 3.05 -2.04 23.96
C GLY A 128 3.35 -1.74 25.43
N SER A 129 2.46 -0.99 26.10
CA SER A 129 2.59 -0.67 27.53
C SER A 129 2.47 -1.92 28.42
N PHE A 130 1.53 -2.80 28.11
CA PHE A 130 1.38 -4.09 28.79
C PHE A 130 2.63 -4.97 28.60
N PHE A 131 3.06 -5.15 27.37
CA PHE A 131 4.18 -6.02 27.01
C PHE A 131 5.51 -5.51 27.59
N TYR A 132 5.68 -4.20 27.70
CA TYR A 132 6.81 -3.61 28.42
C TYR A 132 6.91 -4.15 29.85
N LEU A 133 5.81 -4.13 30.61
CA LEU A 133 5.77 -4.63 31.99
C LEU A 133 5.99 -6.14 32.06
N VAL A 134 5.43 -6.89 31.09
CA VAL A 134 5.63 -8.34 31.00
C VAL A 134 7.10 -8.69 30.71
N LEU A 135 7.80 -7.94 29.87
CA LEU A 135 9.23 -8.16 29.63
C LEU A 135 10.08 -7.87 30.88
N VAL A 136 9.75 -6.82 31.62
CA VAL A 136 10.42 -6.54 32.91
C VAL A 136 10.19 -7.69 33.88
N LYS A 137 8.97 -8.20 34.01
CA LYS A 137 8.63 -9.36 34.84
C LYS A 137 9.36 -10.61 34.37
N LEU A 138 9.36 -10.90 33.06
CA LEU A 138 10.05 -12.04 32.49
C LEU A 138 11.54 -12.02 32.80
N SER A 139 12.19 -10.85 32.68
CA SER A 139 13.61 -10.72 33.01
C SER A 139 13.89 -11.02 34.48
N GLY A 140 13.00 -10.60 35.40
CA GLY A 140 13.09 -10.93 36.84
C GLY A 140 12.85 -12.40 37.14
N GLU A 141 11.92 -13.07 36.45
CA GLU A 141 11.66 -14.51 36.59
C GLU A 141 12.85 -15.35 36.10
N VAL A 142 13.56 -14.91 35.05
CA VAL A 142 14.65 -15.63 34.41
C VAL A 142 15.98 -15.42 35.16
N VAL A 143 16.30 -14.18 35.53
CA VAL A 143 17.57 -13.82 36.23
C VAL A 143 17.48 -14.00 37.74
N LYS A 144 16.30 -14.30 38.29
CA LYS A 144 16.04 -14.52 39.73
C LYS A 144 16.58 -13.41 40.64
N GLY A 145 16.44 -12.15 40.20
CA GLY A 145 16.78 -10.97 41.01
C GLY A 145 18.24 -10.59 41.06
N GLU A 146 19.12 -11.19 40.27
CA GLU A 146 20.54 -10.85 40.20
C GLU A 146 20.82 -9.60 39.34
N ILE A 147 22.04 -9.07 39.47
CA ILE A 147 22.53 -7.96 38.63
C ILE A 147 22.51 -8.39 37.16
N GLY A 148 21.93 -7.54 36.29
CA GLY A 148 21.81 -7.81 34.86
C GLY A 148 20.39 -7.96 34.34
N MET A 149 19.39 -7.96 35.24
CA MET A 149 17.96 -7.96 34.86
C MET A 149 17.58 -6.79 33.95
N GLY A 150 18.11 -5.60 34.27
CA GLY A 150 17.88 -4.39 33.45
C GLY A 150 18.49 -4.53 32.06
N THR A 151 19.71 -5.05 31.96
CA THR A 151 20.39 -5.27 30.68
C THR A 151 19.65 -6.29 29.81
N LEU A 152 19.19 -7.42 30.38
CA LEU A 152 18.45 -8.45 29.65
C LEU A 152 17.11 -7.94 29.11
N TYR A 153 16.34 -7.29 29.97
CA TYR A 153 15.08 -6.63 29.56
C TYR A 153 15.33 -5.58 28.47
N GLY A 154 16.34 -4.72 28.66
CA GLY A 154 16.71 -3.69 27.70
C GLY A 154 17.11 -4.27 26.34
N TYR A 155 17.80 -5.41 26.33
CA TYR A 155 18.18 -6.13 25.13
C TYR A 155 16.96 -6.66 24.36
N TRP A 156 16.03 -7.35 25.00
CA TRP A 156 14.80 -7.81 24.34
C TRP A 156 13.94 -6.65 23.82
N PHE A 157 13.90 -5.55 24.60
CA PHE A 157 13.19 -4.36 24.20
C PHE A 157 13.84 -3.66 22.99
N LEU A 158 15.17 -3.69 22.90
CA LEU A 158 15.91 -3.23 21.72
C LEU A 158 15.58 -4.08 20.49
N LEU A 159 15.54 -5.41 20.61
CA LEU A 159 15.18 -6.31 19.53
C LEU A 159 13.75 -6.06 19.01
N LEU A 160 12.79 -5.87 19.91
CA LEU A 160 11.43 -5.45 19.58
C LEU A 160 11.47 -4.15 18.77
N GLY A 161 12.28 -3.18 19.19
CA GLY A 161 12.43 -1.92 18.49
C GLY A 161 13.07 -2.03 17.12
N LEU A 162 14.07 -2.87 16.97
CA LEU A 162 14.64 -3.18 15.67
C LEU A 162 13.58 -3.80 14.74
N GLY A 163 12.72 -4.67 15.28
CA GLY A 163 11.57 -5.19 14.55
C GLY A 163 10.62 -4.09 14.08
N ILE A 164 10.25 -3.16 14.98
CA ILE A 164 9.40 -2.01 14.63
C ILE A 164 10.07 -1.13 13.58
N MET A 165 11.36 -0.88 13.69
CA MET A 165 12.13 -0.11 12.73
C MET A 165 12.09 -0.75 11.33
N LEU A 166 12.41 -2.04 11.23
CA LEU A 166 12.40 -2.78 9.97
C LEU A 166 10.99 -2.82 9.36
N GLY A 167 9.96 -3.06 10.18
CA GLY A 167 8.57 -3.03 9.75
C GLY A 167 8.15 -1.65 9.24
N SER A 168 8.53 -0.57 9.92
CA SER A 168 8.24 0.80 9.50
C SER A 168 8.92 1.16 8.18
N LEU A 169 10.17 0.73 7.97
CA LEU A 169 10.88 0.88 6.69
C LEU A 169 10.19 0.10 5.57
N PHE A 170 9.74 -1.12 5.87
CA PHE A 170 8.99 -1.93 4.91
C PHE A 170 7.67 -1.27 4.51
N VAL A 171 6.91 -0.74 5.49
CA VAL A 171 5.70 0.05 5.22
C VAL A 171 6.02 1.28 4.37
N ALA A 172 7.06 2.04 4.73
CA ALA A 172 7.48 3.22 3.97
C ALA A 172 7.89 2.88 2.52
N TYR A 173 8.55 1.74 2.32
CA TYR A 173 8.91 1.25 0.98
C TYR A 173 7.69 0.89 0.14
N LEU A 174 6.65 0.31 0.75
CA LEU A 174 5.42 -0.06 0.06
C LEU A 174 4.49 1.13 -0.19
N ASN A 175 4.52 2.15 0.69
CA ASN A 175 3.71 3.38 0.58
C ASN A 175 4.23 4.30 -0.53
N ARG A 176 3.91 3.99 -1.79
CA ARG A 176 4.24 4.81 -2.96
C ARG A 176 3.02 5.60 -3.42
N GLY A 177 2.96 6.90 -3.03
CA GLY A 177 1.87 7.80 -3.42
C GLY A 177 0.52 7.53 -2.74
N ARG A 178 0.46 6.60 -1.77
CA ARG A 178 -0.74 6.29 -0.99
C ARG A 178 -0.40 5.52 0.29
N ILE A 179 -1.32 5.53 1.25
CA ILE A 179 -1.22 4.74 2.47
C ILE A 179 -1.81 3.34 2.21
N GLU A 180 -0.98 2.30 2.37
CA GLU A 180 -1.37 0.91 2.14
C GLU A 180 -2.03 0.30 3.39
N LEU A 181 -3.32 0.60 3.60
CA LEU A 181 -4.07 0.09 4.77
C LEU A 181 -4.16 -1.45 4.84
N GLY A 182 -3.98 -2.14 3.73
CA GLY A 182 -4.00 -3.61 3.72
C GLY A 182 -2.80 -4.26 4.41
N LEU A 183 -1.77 -3.51 4.79
CA LEU A 183 -0.69 -3.99 5.66
C LEU A 183 -1.16 -4.19 7.10
N THR A 184 -2.16 -3.42 7.56
CA THR A 184 -2.73 -3.53 8.90
C THR A 184 -3.26 -4.94 9.22
N PRO A 185 -4.11 -5.58 8.39
CA PRO A 185 -4.52 -6.97 8.62
C PRO A 185 -3.35 -7.97 8.56
N ILE A 186 -2.33 -7.74 7.72
CA ILE A 186 -1.15 -8.59 7.66
C ILE A 186 -0.42 -8.55 9.00
N GLY A 187 -0.15 -7.34 9.53
CA GLY A 187 0.45 -7.18 10.85
C GLY A 187 -0.41 -7.80 11.95
N ALA A 188 -1.73 -7.56 11.91
CA ALA A 188 -2.67 -8.12 12.88
C ALA A 188 -2.70 -9.65 12.91
N ILE A 189 -2.52 -10.34 11.77
CA ILE A 189 -2.44 -11.80 11.69
C ILE A 189 -1.11 -12.32 12.26
N LEU A 190 -0.02 -11.59 12.02
CA LEU A 190 1.31 -11.98 12.50
C LEU A 190 1.48 -11.77 14.02
N LEU A 191 0.78 -10.81 14.62
CA LEU A 191 0.87 -10.51 16.08
C LEU A 191 0.54 -11.72 16.97
N PRO A 192 -0.62 -12.42 16.83
CA PRO A 192 -0.90 -13.59 17.65
C PRO A 192 0.10 -14.73 17.41
N VAL A 193 0.58 -14.89 16.17
CA VAL A 193 1.62 -15.87 15.85
C VAL A 193 2.91 -15.57 16.65
N ALA A 194 3.32 -14.29 16.70
CA ALA A 194 4.49 -13.88 17.47
C ALA A 194 4.28 -14.11 18.98
N PHE A 195 3.13 -13.74 19.56
CA PHE A 195 2.84 -13.98 20.97
C PHE A 195 2.84 -15.48 21.32
N ILE A 196 2.18 -16.31 20.51
CA ILE A 196 2.15 -17.76 20.71
C ILE A 196 3.57 -18.35 20.61
N SER A 197 4.36 -17.89 19.63
CA SER A 197 5.75 -18.34 19.49
C SER A 197 6.59 -18.01 20.74
N LEU A 198 6.50 -16.76 21.24
CA LEU A 198 7.23 -16.33 22.43
C LEU A 198 6.86 -17.13 23.69
N TYR A 199 5.61 -17.61 23.80
CA TYR A 199 5.22 -18.48 24.91
C TYR A 199 5.98 -19.81 24.93
N PHE A 200 6.14 -20.47 23.77
CA PHE A 200 6.77 -21.79 23.67
C PHE A 200 8.30 -21.73 23.65
N LEU A 201 8.89 -20.59 23.33
CA LEU A 201 10.33 -20.45 23.18
C LEU A 201 11.02 -20.21 24.54
N ASP A 202 12.24 -20.73 24.70
CA ASP A 202 13.09 -20.41 25.83
C ASP A 202 13.64 -18.99 25.66
N PRO A 203 13.56 -18.12 26.71
CA PRO A 203 14.07 -16.75 26.66
C PRO A 203 15.57 -16.62 26.36
N PHE A 204 16.37 -17.64 26.66
CA PHE A 204 17.81 -17.68 26.33
C PHE A 204 18.11 -18.20 24.92
N ASN A 205 17.09 -18.65 24.19
CA ASN A 205 17.29 -19.17 22.83
C ASN A 205 17.27 -18.03 21.82
N VAL A 206 18.19 -18.05 20.87
CA VAL A 206 18.22 -17.08 19.74
C VAL A 206 16.90 -17.01 18.96
N ILE A 207 16.09 -18.08 18.95
CA ILE A 207 14.78 -18.11 18.31
C ILE A 207 13.78 -17.19 19.05
N PHE A 208 13.89 -17.04 20.37
CA PHE A 208 13.10 -16.07 21.14
C PHE A 208 13.42 -14.63 20.72
N GLU A 209 14.67 -14.33 20.43
CA GLU A 209 15.10 -13.03 19.90
C GLU A 209 14.45 -12.72 18.55
N TRP A 210 14.41 -13.71 17.64
CA TRP A 210 13.65 -13.58 16.38
C TRP A 210 12.15 -13.41 16.61
N GLY A 211 11.59 -14.03 17.66
CA GLY A 211 10.21 -13.81 18.11
C GLY A 211 9.97 -12.36 18.52
N CYS A 212 10.88 -11.73 19.27
CA CYS A 212 10.81 -10.31 19.64
C CYS A 212 10.87 -9.40 18.39
N LEU A 213 11.79 -9.69 17.46
CA LEU A 213 11.88 -8.98 16.19
C LEU A 213 10.59 -9.12 15.38
N LEU A 214 10.02 -10.32 15.28
CA LEU A 214 8.77 -10.59 14.57
C LEU A 214 7.61 -9.83 15.22
N LEU A 215 7.52 -9.79 16.54
CA LEU A 215 6.48 -9.05 17.26
C LEU A 215 6.55 -7.56 16.95
N GLY A 216 7.76 -6.97 16.99
CA GLY A 216 7.98 -5.58 16.63
C GLY A 216 7.64 -5.28 15.16
N PHE A 217 8.11 -6.11 14.24
CA PHE A 217 7.83 -6.00 12.81
C PHE A 217 6.33 -6.05 12.52
N SER A 218 5.63 -7.02 13.12
CA SER A 218 4.19 -7.20 12.98
C SER A 218 3.41 -5.99 13.53
N GLY A 219 3.87 -5.48 14.68
CA GLY A 219 3.32 -4.26 15.28
C GLY A 219 3.41 -3.05 14.36
N ALA A 220 4.56 -2.85 13.69
CA ALA A 220 4.74 -1.75 12.74
C ALA A 220 3.83 -1.89 11.50
N LEU A 221 3.70 -3.10 10.95
CA LEU A 221 2.76 -3.36 9.85
C LEU A 221 1.32 -3.04 10.23
N PHE A 222 0.94 -3.30 11.48
CA PHE A 222 -0.39 -2.99 11.98
C PHE A 222 -0.60 -1.49 12.20
N PHE A 223 0.30 -0.83 12.91
CA PHE A 223 0.14 0.51 13.44
C PHE A 223 0.45 1.63 12.44
N VAL A 224 1.57 1.53 11.68
CA VAL A 224 2.05 2.65 10.84
C VAL A 224 1.04 3.07 9.76
N PRO A 225 0.34 2.15 9.06
CA PRO A 225 -0.70 2.53 8.12
C PRO A 225 -1.91 3.21 8.77
N LEU A 226 -2.32 2.78 9.97
CA LEU A 226 -3.43 3.38 10.71
C LEU A 226 -3.10 4.81 11.14
N ASN A 227 -1.90 5.03 11.65
CA ASN A 227 -1.42 6.35 12.04
C ASN A 227 -1.35 7.31 10.83
N GLY A 228 -0.81 6.82 9.70
CA GLY A 228 -0.80 7.58 8.44
C GLY A 228 -2.22 7.94 7.99
N PHE A 229 -3.15 7.01 8.07
CA PHE A 229 -4.55 7.23 7.71
C PHE A 229 -5.23 8.28 8.61
N LEU A 230 -5.02 8.22 9.93
CA LEU A 230 -5.53 9.23 10.86
C LEU A 230 -5.03 10.64 10.50
N GLN A 231 -3.76 10.77 10.14
CA GLN A 231 -3.18 12.05 9.73
C GLN A 231 -3.70 12.55 8.38
N ASP A 232 -3.97 11.63 7.44
CA ASP A 232 -4.44 11.99 6.10
C ASP A 232 -5.91 12.39 6.06
N GLN A 233 -6.77 11.62 6.72
CA GLN A 233 -8.22 11.83 6.69
C GLN A 233 -8.69 12.96 7.61
N ALA A 234 -7.89 13.36 8.60
CA ALA A 234 -8.21 14.51 9.42
C ALA A 234 -8.14 15.79 8.58
N GLY A 235 -9.26 16.49 8.42
CA GLY A 235 -9.33 17.79 7.75
C GLY A 235 -8.35 18.79 8.38
N GLU A 236 -7.80 19.72 7.60
CA GLU A 236 -6.76 20.67 8.06
C GLU A 236 -7.16 21.41 9.33
N ALA A 237 -8.41 21.87 9.42
CA ALA A 237 -8.92 22.61 10.56
C ALA A 237 -9.17 21.75 11.82
N GLU A 238 -9.29 20.43 11.68
CA GLU A 238 -9.66 19.51 12.78
C GLU A 238 -8.55 18.52 13.12
N ARG A 239 -7.45 18.49 12.35
CA ARG A 239 -6.37 17.50 12.48
C ARG A 239 -5.78 17.46 13.88
N GLY A 240 -5.41 18.61 14.43
CA GLY A 240 -4.87 18.70 15.79
C GLY A 240 -5.86 18.17 16.85
N ARG A 241 -7.15 18.44 16.69
CA ARG A 241 -8.20 17.95 17.61
C ARG A 241 -8.38 16.44 17.53
N ILE A 242 -8.41 15.87 16.31
CA ILE A 242 -8.55 14.43 16.08
C ILE A 242 -7.34 13.67 16.63
N LEU A 243 -6.12 14.16 16.39
CA LEU A 243 -4.90 13.55 16.90
C LEU A 243 -4.82 13.66 18.44
N ALA A 244 -5.22 14.80 19.03
CA ALA A 244 -5.28 14.95 20.49
C ALA A 244 -6.31 14.01 21.12
N ALA A 245 -7.47 13.84 20.48
CA ALA A 245 -8.51 12.90 20.93
C ALA A 245 -8.03 11.44 20.80
N SER A 246 -7.33 11.08 19.73
CA SER A 246 -6.72 9.75 19.58
C SER A 246 -5.67 9.49 20.67
N ASN A 247 -4.82 10.47 20.97
CA ASN A 247 -3.84 10.35 22.06
C ASN A 247 -4.51 10.17 23.44
N LEU A 248 -5.58 10.92 23.73
CA LEU A 248 -6.33 10.73 24.97
C LEU A 248 -6.90 9.31 25.07
N LEU A 249 -7.51 8.82 23.99
CA LEU A 249 -8.02 7.45 23.91
C LEU A 249 -6.90 6.42 24.16
N THR A 250 -5.74 6.62 23.54
CA THR A 250 -4.56 5.79 23.73
C THR A 250 -4.11 5.75 25.19
N GLN A 251 -4.04 6.90 25.88
CA GLN A 251 -3.63 6.94 27.29
C GLN A 251 -4.64 6.22 28.20
N LEU A 252 -5.94 6.43 27.96
CA LEU A 252 -6.99 5.74 28.73
C LEU A 252 -6.94 4.22 28.54
N CYS A 253 -6.82 3.76 27.31
CA CYS A 253 -6.66 2.34 27.00
C CYS A 253 -5.37 1.76 27.61
N SER A 254 -4.25 2.48 27.55
CA SER A 254 -2.98 2.05 28.14
C SER A 254 -3.08 1.87 29.66
N ILE A 255 -3.79 2.77 30.36
CA ILE A 255 -4.05 2.61 31.80
C ILE A 255 -4.81 1.30 32.06
N VAL A 256 -5.86 1.02 31.27
CA VAL A 256 -6.63 -0.23 31.41
C VAL A 256 -5.72 -1.46 31.22
N PHE A 257 -4.82 -1.45 30.26
CA PHE A 257 -3.91 -2.57 30.00
C PHE A 257 -2.83 -2.70 31.10
N ILE A 258 -2.37 -1.60 31.68
CA ILE A 258 -1.45 -1.62 32.85
C ILE A 258 -2.17 -2.23 34.05
N LEU A 259 -3.41 -1.84 34.33
CA LEU A 259 -4.23 -2.42 35.40
C LEU A 259 -4.53 -3.90 35.13
N LEU A 260 -4.77 -4.28 33.88
CA LEU A 260 -4.94 -5.67 33.47
C LEU A 260 -3.68 -6.49 33.79
N HIS A 261 -2.49 -5.99 33.43
CA HIS A 261 -1.22 -6.63 33.81
C HIS A 261 -1.12 -6.84 35.33
N ALA A 262 -1.39 -5.77 36.11
CA ALA A 262 -1.36 -5.85 37.57
C ALA A 262 -2.36 -6.88 38.11
N PHE A 263 -3.55 -6.97 37.56
CA PHE A 263 -4.55 -7.97 37.92
C PHE A 263 -4.10 -9.40 37.57
N LEU A 264 -3.63 -9.64 36.35
CA LEU A 264 -3.16 -10.95 35.91
C LEU A 264 -1.96 -11.42 36.73
N SER A 265 -1.03 -10.51 37.00
CA SER A 265 0.19 -10.79 37.76
C SER A 265 -0.08 -11.00 39.28
N ASN A 266 -0.79 -10.08 39.93
CA ASN A 266 -0.91 -10.06 41.38
C ASN A 266 -2.13 -10.86 41.88
N SER A 267 -3.27 -10.81 41.18
CA SER A 267 -4.50 -11.49 41.63
C SER A 267 -4.61 -12.91 41.09
N LEU A 268 -4.21 -13.17 39.87
CA LEU A 268 -4.24 -14.51 39.26
C LEU A 268 -2.90 -15.25 39.35
N GLY A 269 -1.82 -14.59 39.73
CA GLY A 269 -0.48 -15.20 39.88
C GLY A 269 0.09 -15.76 38.59
N LEU A 270 -0.32 -15.22 37.40
CA LEU A 270 0.18 -15.72 36.14
C LEU A 270 1.68 -15.42 35.97
N THR A 271 2.42 -16.33 35.39
CA THR A 271 3.81 -16.09 34.96
C THR A 271 3.87 -15.14 33.76
N ALA A 272 5.01 -14.49 33.53
CA ALA A 272 5.20 -13.61 32.38
C ALA A 272 4.88 -14.31 31.05
N LYS A 273 5.29 -15.58 30.90
CA LYS A 273 4.95 -16.38 29.70
C LYS A 273 3.46 -16.60 29.53
N GLN A 274 2.72 -16.88 30.61
CA GLN A 274 1.27 -17.03 30.55
C GLN A 274 0.57 -15.72 30.17
N GLU A 275 1.09 -14.58 30.63
CA GLU A 275 0.58 -13.26 30.23
C GLU A 275 0.84 -12.96 28.75
N ILE A 276 2.01 -13.40 28.21
CA ILE A 276 2.32 -13.34 26.76
C ILE A 276 1.27 -14.16 25.98
N LEU A 277 1.00 -15.39 26.41
CA LEU A 277 -0.02 -16.23 25.76
C LEU A 277 -1.42 -15.61 25.85
N PHE A 278 -1.77 -15.05 27.00
CA PHE A 278 -3.06 -14.35 27.18
C PHE A 278 -3.25 -13.25 26.13
N MET A 279 -2.20 -12.51 25.79
CA MET A 279 -2.26 -11.44 24.80
C MET A 279 -2.52 -11.94 23.36
N SER A 280 -2.30 -13.22 23.09
CA SER A 280 -2.65 -13.79 21.78
C SER A 280 -4.15 -13.76 21.52
N VAL A 281 -4.99 -13.84 22.55
CA VAL A 281 -6.47 -13.82 22.40
C VAL A 281 -6.98 -12.48 21.88
N PRO A 282 -6.72 -11.32 22.53
CA PRO A 282 -7.12 -10.04 21.97
C PRO A 282 -6.43 -9.73 20.64
N ALA A 283 -5.21 -10.24 20.40
CA ALA A 283 -4.54 -10.11 19.10
C ALA A 283 -5.28 -10.90 18.00
N CYS A 284 -5.77 -12.11 18.26
CA CYS A 284 -6.63 -12.86 17.34
C CYS A 284 -7.93 -12.11 17.03
N LEU A 285 -8.57 -11.52 18.05
CA LEU A 285 -9.79 -10.74 17.86
C LEU A 285 -9.55 -9.52 16.95
N ILE A 286 -8.45 -8.80 17.17
CA ILE A 286 -8.04 -7.68 16.31
C ILE A 286 -7.72 -8.14 14.90
N ALA A 287 -7.08 -9.30 14.73
CA ALA A 287 -6.81 -9.87 13.40
C ALA A 287 -8.11 -10.15 12.63
N VAL A 288 -9.08 -10.80 13.25
CA VAL A 288 -10.39 -11.07 12.65
C VAL A 288 -11.14 -9.77 12.32
N PHE A 289 -11.12 -8.81 13.24
CA PHE A 289 -11.78 -7.52 13.05
C PHE A 289 -11.14 -6.71 11.92
N SER A 290 -9.81 -6.57 11.92
CA SER A 290 -9.08 -5.82 10.89
C SER A 290 -9.22 -6.46 9.52
N LEU A 291 -9.17 -7.81 9.44
CA LEU A 291 -9.37 -8.54 8.19
C LEU A 291 -10.79 -8.31 7.66
N LYS A 292 -11.82 -8.42 8.50
CA LYS A 292 -13.21 -8.17 8.11
C LYS A 292 -13.44 -6.72 7.63
N PHE A 293 -12.79 -5.75 8.27
CA PHE A 293 -12.97 -4.33 7.98
C PHE A 293 -12.18 -3.87 6.77
N LEU A 294 -10.98 -4.43 6.53
CA LEU A 294 -10.03 -4.05 5.49
C LEU A 294 -9.79 -5.17 4.46
N MET A 295 -10.77 -6.06 4.26
CA MET A 295 -10.61 -7.22 3.37
C MET A 295 -10.22 -6.83 1.94
N GLU A 296 -10.86 -5.81 1.37
CA GLU A 296 -10.51 -5.28 0.04
C GLU A 296 -9.07 -4.76 0.00
N ASP A 297 -8.67 -3.99 1.02
CA ASP A 297 -7.32 -3.41 1.11
C ASP A 297 -6.27 -4.51 1.34
N PHE A 298 -6.59 -5.53 2.15
CA PHE A 298 -5.75 -6.70 2.40
C PHE A 298 -5.41 -7.44 1.10
N PHE A 299 -6.41 -7.87 0.34
CA PHE A 299 -6.17 -8.56 -0.91
C PHE A 299 -5.45 -7.68 -1.93
N ARG A 300 -5.82 -6.40 -2.04
CA ARG A 300 -5.13 -5.45 -2.89
C ARG A 300 -3.65 -5.36 -2.54
N THR A 301 -3.30 -5.23 -1.25
CA THR A 301 -1.91 -5.15 -0.80
C THR A 301 -1.18 -6.48 -1.02
N LEU A 302 -1.83 -7.61 -0.75
CA LEU A 302 -1.26 -8.93 -1.00
C LEU A 302 -0.93 -9.14 -2.48
N PHE A 303 -1.85 -8.78 -3.39
CA PHE A 303 -1.59 -8.78 -4.84
C PHE A 303 -0.47 -7.81 -5.22
N HIS A 304 -0.41 -6.63 -4.60
CA HIS A 304 0.67 -5.67 -4.80
C HIS A 304 2.04 -6.23 -4.44
N ILE A 305 2.15 -6.86 -3.27
CA ILE A 305 3.39 -7.50 -2.82
C ILE A 305 3.77 -8.62 -3.79
N GLY A 306 2.82 -9.50 -4.13
CA GLY A 306 3.02 -10.56 -5.11
C GLY A 306 3.48 -10.02 -6.47
N LEU A 307 2.79 -8.98 -6.98
CA LEU A 307 3.20 -8.37 -8.25
C LEU A 307 4.62 -7.78 -8.19
N ARG A 308 5.05 -7.20 -7.08
CA ARG A 308 6.42 -6.66 -6.96
C ARG A 308 7.50 -7.75 -6.89
N ILE A 309 7.16 -8.93 -6.39
CA ILE A 309 8.07 -10.08 -6.38
C ILE A 309 8.23 -10.65 -7.80
N PHE A 310 7.10 -10.86 -8.48
CA PHE A 310 7.08 -11.54 -9.78
C PHE A 310 7.23 -10.59 -10.98
N TYR A 311 6.92 -9.30 -10.81
CA TYR A 311 6.88 -8.33 -11.90
C TYR A 311 7.63 -7.04 -11.56
N ARG A 312 8.35 -6.52 -12.54
CA ARG A 312 8.92 -5.17 -12.50
C ARG A 312 7.99 -4.22 -13.24
N ILE A 313 7.12 -3.54 -12.50
CA ILE A 313 6.12 -2.63 -13.07
C ILE A 313 6.74 -1.23 -13.21
N LYS A 314 6.83 -0.73 -14.46
CA LYS A 314 7.18 0.65 -14.80
C LYS A 314 5.90 1.44 -15.04
N ILE A 315 5.73 2.56 -14.35
CA ILE A 315 4.56 3.44 -14.52
C ILE A 315 5.07 4.75 -15.13
N VAL A 316 4.41 5.22 -16.19
CA VAL A 316 4.76 6.46 -16.92
C VAL A 316 3.50 7.27 -17.17
N GLY A 317 3.53 8.58 -16.95
CA GLY A 317 2.41 9.48 -17.19
C GLY A 317 1.40 9.52 -16.05
N MET A 318 1.78 9.12 -14.82
CA MET A 318 0.85 9.12 -13.67
C MET A 318 0.38 10.54 -13.29
N GLU A 319 1.14 11.56 -13.64
CA GLU A 319 0.77 12.97 -13.49
C GLU A 319 -0.52 13.36 -14.22
N ASN A 320 -0.91 12.60 -15.24
CA ASN A 320 -2.17 12.79 -15.98
C ASN A 320 -3.40 12.27 -15.21
N PHE A 321 -3.21 11.48 -14.15
CA PHE A 321 -4.31 10.92 -13.39
C PHE A 321 -4.85 11.95 -12.37
N PRO A 322 -6.15 12.28 -12.39
CA PRO A 322 -6.71 13.29 -11.51
C PRO A 322 -6.70 12.83 -10.05
N ILE A 323 -6.24 13.72 -9.17
CA ILE A 323 -6.20 13.47 -7.71
C ILE A 323 -7.63 13.28 -7.18
N ASN A 324 -8.59 14.06 -7.67
CA ASN A 324 -9.99 14.05 -7.26
C ASN A 324 -10.92 13.95 -8.47
N GLY A 325 -12.21 13.69 -8.22
CA GLY A 325 -13.21 13.59 -9.26
C GLY A 325 -13.30 12.22 -9.94
N GLY A 326 -14.32 12.04 -10.76
CA GLY A 326 -14.51 10.85 -11.58
C GLY A 326 -13.66 10.89 -12.85
N VAL A 327 -13.18 9.74 -13.27
CA VAL A 327 -12.44 9.58 -14.53
C VAL A 327 -12.71 8.18 -15.08
N LEU A 328 -12.89 8.10 -16.39
CA LEU A 328 -13.05 6.82 -17.08
C LEU A 328 -11.72 6.41 -17.71
N LEU A 329 -11.07 5.40 -17.14
CA LEU A 329 -9.88 4.79 -17.72
C LEU A 329 -10.29 3.84 -18.84
N VAL A 330 -9.66 3.95 -19.98
CA VAL A 330 -9.86 3.05 -21.13
C VAL A 330 -8.53 2.41 -21.47
N SER A 331 -8.46 1.07 -21.35
CA SER A 331 -7.23 0.31 -21.53
C SER A 331 -7.42 -0.82 -22.55
N ASN A 332 -6.31 -1.25 -23.15
CA ASN A 332 -6.22 -2.52 -23.87
C ASN A 332 -6.33 -3.71 -22.91
N HIS A 333 -6.73 -4.90 -23.42
CA HIS A 333 -6.99 -6.09 -22.61
C HIS A 333 -6.24 -7.30 -23.15
N LEU A 334 -5.11 -7.64 -22.51
CA LEU A 334 -4.19 -8.69 -22.94
C LEU A 334 -4.20 -9.94 -22.04
N SER A 335 -4.69 -9.80 -20.79
CA SER A 335 -4.68 -10.90 -19.82
C SER A 335 -5.75 -10.76 -18.74
N TYR A 336 -6.03 -11.85 -18.04
CA TYR A 336 -6.89 -11.82 -16.85
C TYR A 336 -6.29 -11.02 -15.68
N ALA A 337 -4.99 -10.79 -15.67
CA ALA A 337 -4.31 -10.02 -14.63
C ALA A 337 -4.32 -8.49 -14.89
N ASP A 338 -4.79 -8.01 -16.03
CA ASP A 338 -4.79 -6.59 -16.37
C ASP A 338 -5.48 -5.70 -15.31
N PRO A 339 -6.65 -6.07 -14.75
CA PRO A 339 -7.25 -5.30 -13.65
C PRO A 339 -6.34 -5.19 -12.43
N VAL A 340 -5.54 -6.23 -12.15
CA VAL A 340 -4.62 -6.26 -11.02
C VAL A 340 -3.45 -5.31 -11.27
N PHE A 341 -2.87 -5.30 -12.49
CA PHE A 341 -1.81 -4.35 -12.86
C PHE A 341 -2.29 -2.90 -12.82
N ILE A 342 -3.49 -2.62 -13.34
CA ILE A 342 -4.09 -1.29 -13.25
C ILE A 342 -4.37 -0.93 -11.79
N GLY A 343 -5.02 -1.79 -11.01
CA GLY A 343 -5.30 -1.54 -9.59
C GLY A 343 -4.03 -1.30 -8.77
N ALA A 344 -2.91 -1.93 -9.18
CA ALA A 344 -1.60 -1.77 -8.60
C ALA A 344 -0.92 -0.45 -8.98
N ALA A 345 -1.11 0.03 -10.19
CA ALA A 345 -0.44 1.22 -10.69
C ALA A 345 -1.03 2.52 -10.14
N PHE A 346 -2.35 2.58 -9.96
CA PHE A 346 -3.05 3.83 -9.64
C PHE A 346 -3.20 4.07 -8.12
N PRO A 347 -3.05 5.32 -7.65
CA PRO A 347 -3.12 5.66 -6.22
C PRO A 347 -4.53 5.53 -5.64
N ARG A 348 -5.58 5.75 -6.45
CA ARG A 348 -6.99 5.64 -6.04
C ARG A 348 -7.54 4.25 -6.37
N LYS A 349 -8.55 3.81 -5.60
CA LYS A 349 -9.25 2.53 -5.87
C LYS A 349 -9.99 2.62 -7.19
N ILE A 350 -9.53 1.85 -8.19
CA ILE A 350 -10.19 1.75 -9.50
C ILE A 350 -11.30 0.70 -9.41
N ARG A 351 -12.47 1.03 -9.95
CA ARG A 351 -13.57 0.07 -10.12
C ARG A 351 -13.60 -0.42 -11.56
N TYR A 352 -14.09 -1.63 -11.76
CA TYR A 352 -14.07 -2.27 -13.07
C TYR A 352 -15.47 -2.54 -13.57
N LEU A 353 -15.58 -2.63 -14.89
CA LEU A 353 -16.76 -3.11 -15.58
C LEU A 353 -16.44 -4.49 -16.17
N ALA A 354 -17.21 -5.51 -15.81
CA ALA A 354 -16.96 -6.88 -16.24
C ALA A 354 -18.24 -7.53 -16.79
N TYR A 355 -18.09 -8.52 -17.68
CA TYR A 355 -19.21 -9.30 -18.19
C TYR A 355 -19.80 -10.19 -17.07
N SER A 356 -21.14 -10.19 -16.95
CA SER A 356 -21.84 -10.89 -15.88
C SER A 356 -21.63 -12.40 -15.88
N GLY A 357 -21.45 -13.05 -17.04
CA GLY A 357 -21.17 -14.46 -17.14
C GLY A 357 -19.88 -14.93 -16.44
N LEU A 358 -18.93 -14.00 -16.18
CA LEU A 358 -17.77 -14.33 -15.35
C LEU A 358 -18.14 -14.52 -13.86
N ALA A 359 -19.26 -13.94 -13.42
CA ALA A 359 -19.77 -14.10 -12.05
C ALA A 359 -20.46 -15.43 -11.78
N ASP A 360 -20.60 -16.33 -12.78
CA ASP A 360 -21.13 -17.66 -12.60
C ASP A 360 -20.20 -18.54 -11.74
N SER A 361 -18.90 -18.27 -11.81
CA SER A 361 -17.92 -18.84 -10.88
C SER A 361 -18.07 -18.22 -9.49
N ARG A 362 -18.22 -19.07 -8.44
CA ARG A 362 -18.30 -18.64 -7.04
C ARG A 362 -17.10 -17.77 -6.61
N ILE A 363 -15.91 -18.12 -7.07
CA ILE A 363 -14.67 -17.39 -6.78
C ILE A 363 -14.73 -16.01 -7.43
N MET A 364 -15.08 -15.93 -8.72
CA MET A 364 -15.15 -14.65 -9.43
C MET A 364 -16.24 -13.73 -8.87
N ARG A 365 -17.37 -14.29 -8.43
CA ARG A 365 -18.42 -13.53 -7.75
C ARG A 365 -17.88 -12.89 -6.47
N GLN A 366 -17.17 -13.64 -5.62
CA GLN A 366 -16.54 -13.09 -4.41
C GLN A 366 -15.51 -12.01 -4.75
N VAL A 367 -14.72 -12.18 -5.81
CA VAL A 367 -13.77 -11.15 -6.27
C VAL A 367 -14.51 -9.90 -6.74
N PHE A 368 -15.61 -10.03 -7.47
CA PHE A 368 -16.41 -8.88 -7.94
C PHE A 368 -17.09 -8.15 -6.80
N ASP A 369 -17.62 -8.87 -5.81
CA ASP A 369 -18.20 -8.28 -4.60
C ASP A 369 -17.13 -7.55 -3.79
N LEU A 370 -15.97 -8.16 -3.61
CA LEU A 370 -14.83 -7.58 -2.89
C LEU A 370 -14.30 -6.31 -3.57
N THR A 371 -14.17 -6.33 -4.90
CA THR A 371 -13.64 -5.18 -5.68
C THR A 371 -14.73 -4.17 -6.04
N ASN A 372 -15.98 -4.42 -5.67
CA ASN A 372 -17.15 -3.63 -6.09
C ASN A 372 -17.22 -3.44 -7.62
N THR A 373 -16.89 -4.49 -8.37
CA THR A 373 -16.95 -4.51 -9.83
C THR A 373 -18.41 -4.42 -10.29
N VAL A 374 -18.68 -3.61 -11.31
CA VAL A 374 -20.01 -3.55 -11.93
C VAL A 374 -20.11 -4.61 -13.00
N THR A 375 -21.07 -5.52 -12.86
CA THR A 375 -21.33 -6.52 -13.89
C THR A 375 -22.31 -6.00 -14.94
N VAL A 376 -22.04 -6.32 -16.20
CA VAL A 376 -22.90 -5.98 -17.33
C VAL A 376 -23.41 -7.26 -17.98
N SER A 377 -24.74 -7.38 -18.11
CA SER A 377 -25.37 -8.38 -18.96
C SER A 377 -26.10 -7.70 -20.12
N PRO A 378 -26.29 -8.41 -21.24
CA PRO A 378 -27.08 -7.89 -22.36
C PRO A 378 -28.48 -7.40 -21.95
N ASP A 379 -29.11 -8.14 -21.04
CA ASP A 379 -30.51 -7.90 -20.61
C ASP A 379 -30.64 -6.72 -19.61
N ARG A 380 -29.56 -6.37 -18.88
CA ARG A 380 -29.53 -5.31 -17.85
C ARG A 380 -28.51 -4.21 -18.13
N SER A 381 -28.17 -4.02 -19.40
CA SER A 381 -27.14 -3.07 -19.81
C SER A 381 -27.42 -1.63 -19.35
N LEU A 382 -28.69 -1.18 -19.41
CA LEU A 382 -29.11 0.18 -19.01
C LEU A 382 -28.94 0.42 -17.49
N GLU A 383 -29.23 -0.55 -16.64
CA GLU A 383 -29.06 -0.44 -15.19
C GLU A 383 -27.57 -0.36 -14.81
N SER A 384 -26.75 -1.19 -15.45
CA SER A 384 -25.30 -1.17 -15.27
C SER A 384 -24.69 0.15 -15.72
N ILE A 385 -25.14 0.72 -16.85
CA ILE A 385 -24.74 2.04 -17.34
C ILE A 385 -25.10 3.13 -16.32
N LYS A 386 -26.35 3.15 -15.82
CA LYS A 386 -26.78 4.12 -14.79
C LYS A 386 -25.93 4.02 -13.54
N THR A 387 -25.61 2.81 -13.09
CA THR A 387 -24.75 2.56 -11.92
C THR A 387 -23.33 3.11 -12.15
N CYS A 388 -22.73 2.85 -13.31
CA CYS A 388 -21.42 3.38 -13.69
C CYS A 388 -21.41 4.91 -13.73
N VAL A 389 -22.40 5.53 -14.39
CA VAL A 389 -22.55 6.98 -14.48
C VAL A 389 -22.67 7.61 -13.08
N ASN A 390 -23.48 7.03 -12.20
CA ASN A 390 -23.64 7.53 -10.83
C ASN A 390 -22.33 7.41 -10.02
N ARG A 391 -21.57 6.34 -10.20
CA ARG A 391 -20.25 6.18 -9.53
C ARG A 391 -19.24 7.21 -10.04
N LEU A 392 -19.18 7.43 -11.35
CA LEU A 392 -18.32 8.44 -11.96
C LEU A 392 -18.67 9.85 -11.45
N LYS A 393 -19.96 10.22 -11.42
CA LYS A 393 -20.43 11.52 -10.88
C LYS A 393 -20.08 11.70 -9.39
N LYS A 394 -20.05 10.61 -8.62
CA LYS A 394 -19.60 10.62 -7.21
C LYS A 394 -18.09 10.68 -7.06
N GLY A 395 -17.35 10.84 -8.14
CA GLY A 395 -15.90 10.96 -8.10
C GLY A 395 -15.14 9.62 -8.10
N THR A 396 -15.79 8.48 -8.35
CA THR A 396 -15.13 7.17 -8.37
C THR A 396 -14.47 6.91 -9.72
N PRO A 397 -13.16 6.60 -9.79
CA PRO A 397 -12.51 6.18 -11.03
C PRO A 397 -13.04 4.81 -11.49
N LEU A 398 -13.34 4.70 -12.77
CA LEU A 398 -13.81 3.47 -13.39
C LEU A 398 -12.86 3.07 -14.53
N CYS A 399 -12.48 1.80 -14.61
CA CYS A 399 -11.70 1.25 -15.72
C CYS A 399 -12.56 0.32 -16.56
N VAL A 400 -12.49 0.51 -17.87
CA VAL A 400 -13.17 -0.32 -18.85
C VAL A 400 -12.18 -0.78 -19.92
N PHE A 401 -12.22 -2.07 -20.22
CA PHE A 401 -11.54 -2.64 -21.35
C PHE A 401 -12.47 -2.56 -22.56
N ALA A 402 -12.29 -1.49 -23.35
CA ALA A 402 -13.24 -1.11 -24.39
C ALA A 402 -13.35 -2.10 -25.56
N GLU A 403 -12.41 -3.03 -25.69
CA GLU A 403 -12.43 -4.14 -26.64
C GLU A 403 -13.58 -5.13 -26.36
N GLY A 404 -14.00 -5.23 -25.09
CA GLY A 404 -15.08 -6.12 -24.66
C GLY A 404 -14.68 -7.59 -24.54
N GLY A 405 -13.41 -7.90 -24.58
CA GLY A 405 -12.83 -9.24 -24.39
C GLY A 405 -11.31 -9.19 -24.37
N ILE A 406 -10.69 -10.28 -23.88
CA ILE A 406 -9.23 -10.42 -23.85
C ILE A 406 -8.70 -10.71 -25.25
N SER A 407 -7.68 -9.97 -25.68
CA SER A 407 -7.03 -10.20 -26.96
C SER A 407 -6.44 -11.61 -27.03
N ARG A 408 -6.74 -12.31 -28.13
CA ARG A 408 -6.17 -13.62 -28.43
C ARG A 408 -4.91 -13.57 -29.30
N LEU A 409 -4.62 -12.40 -29.86
CA LEU A 409 -3.54 -12.18 -30.80
C LEU A 409 -2.47 -11.21 -30.27
N GLY A 410 -2.69 -10.61 -29.10
CA GLY A 410 -1.80 -9.59 -28.53
C GLY A 410 -1.93 -8.21 -29.17
N THR A 411 -2.92 -8.01 -30.04
CA THR A 411 -3.22 -6.75 -30.73
C THR A 411 -4.43 -6.07 -30.07
N ILE A 412 -4.57 -4.76 -30.27
CA ILE A 412 -5.70 -3.96 -29.76
C ILE A 412 -6.84 -4.02 -30.79
N PHE A 413 -7.97 -4.58 -30.40
CA PHE A 413 -9.19 -4.64 -31.22
C PHE A 413 -9.93 -3.30 -31.27
N SER A 414 -10.97 -3.24 -32.09
CA SER A 414 -11.88 -2.08 -32.16
C SER A 414 -12.59 -1.84 -30.83
N PHE A 415 -12.74 -0.58 -30.45
CA PHE A 415 -13.39 -0.20 -29.19
C PHE A 415 -14.91 -0.07 -29.36
N LYS A 416 -15.66 -0.59 -28.39
CA LYS A 416 -17.13 -0.57 -28.40
C LYS A 416 -17.67 0.81 -28.05
N ARG A 417 -18.59 1.35 -28.87
CA ARG A 417 -19.18 2.70 -28.72
C ARG A 417 -19.87 2.94 -27.37
N GLY A 418 -20.48 1.93 -26.77
CA GLY A 418 -21.21 2.05 -25.50
C GLY A 418 -20.37 2.55 -24.32
N VAL A 419 -19.06 2.31 -24.33
CA VAL A 419 -18.13 2.77 -23.28
C VAL A 419 -18.06 4.31 -23.22
N PHE A 420 -18.09 4.96 -24.36
CA PHE A 420 -17.93 6.42 -24.48
C PHE A 420 -19.18 7.19 -24.02
N LEU A 421 -20.36 6.54 -24.09
CA LEU A 421 -21.59 7.08 -23.53
C LEU A 421 -21.53 7.25 -22.02
N LEU A 422 -20.77 6.39 -21.31
CA LEU A 422 -20.56 6.51 -19.85
C LEU A 422 -19.89 7.83 -19.49
N ALA A 423 -18.80 8.18 -20.19
CA ALA A 423 -18.07 9.42 -19.96
C ALA A 423 -18.94 10.64 -20.29
N LYS A 424 -19.64 10.62 -21.44
CA LYS A 424 -20.55 11.71 -21.86
C LYS A 424 -21.68 11.95 -20.86
N GLN A 425 -22.36 10.89 -20.41
CA GLN A 425 -23.47 11.01 -19.44
C GLN A 425 -23.00 11.40 -18.04
N ALA A 426 -21.79 11.02 -17.68
CA ALA A 426 -21.20 11.37 -16.38
C ALA A 426 -20.55 12.76 -16.38
N GLY A 427 -20.21 13.32 -17.54
CA GLY A 427 -19.46 14.58 -17.67
C GLY A 427 -18.03 14.47 -17.12
N VAL A 428 -17.37 13.31 -17.33
CA VAL A 428 -16.02 13.05 -16.83
C VAL A 428 -15.04 12.81 -17.97
N PRO A 429 -13.76 13.17 -17.81
CA PRO A 429 -12.75 12.91 -18.82
C PRO A 429 -12.46 11.42 -18.99
N ILE A 430 -11.99 11.07 -20.19
CA ILE A 430 -11.45 9.73 -20.51
C ILE A 430 -9.95 9.79 -20.41
N LEU A 431 -9.36 8.79 -19.73
CA LEU A 431 -7.94 8.63 -19.58
C LEU A 431 -7.48 7.38 -20.33
N PRO A 432 -6.78 7.52 -21.48
CA PRO A 432 -6.24 6.38 -22.20
C PRO A 432 -5.07 5.76 -21.41
N VAL A 433 -5.09 4.45 -21.28
CA VAL A 433 -4.07 3.66 -20.58
C VAL A 433 -3.62 2.53 -21.48
N HIS A 434 -2.32 2.28 -21.54
CA HIS A 434 -1.75 1.14 -22.26
C HIS A 434 -0.96 0.24 -21.32
N LEU A 435 -1.30 -1.05 -21.34
CA LEU A 435 -0.56 -2.11 -20.68
C LEU A 435 0.37 -2.77 -21.71
N ASP A 436 1.67 -2.73 -21.43
CA ASP A 436 2.69 -3.34 -22.27
C ASP A 436 3.47 -4.42 -21.51
N GLY A 437 3.98 -5.41 -22.24
CA GLY A 437 4.72 -6.52 -21.68
C GLY A 437 3.85 -7.62 -21.04
N VAL A 438 2.53 -7.44 -20.92
CA VAL A 438 1.64 -8.45 -20.33
C VAL A 438 1.40 -9.62 -21.27
N TRP A 439 1.45 -9.39 -22.59
CA TRP A 439 1.39 -10.46 -23.59
C TRP A 439 2.62 -11.37 -23.49
N GLY A 440 2.41 -12.66 -23.46
CA GLY A 440 3.47 -13.65 -23.17
C GLY A 440 3.59 -14.02 -21.69
N SER A 441 2.95 -13.28 -20.78
CA SER A 441 2.90 -13.64 -19.36
C SER A 441 2.04 -14.89 -19.11
N VAL A 442 2.19 -15.49 -17.93
CA VAL A 442 1.42 -16.67 -17.48
C VAL A 442 -0.09 -16.45 -17.61
N PHE A 443 -0.56 -15.22 -17.45
CA PHE A 443 -1.98 -14.84 -17.45
C PHE A 443 -2.53 -14.43 -18.81
N SER A 444 -1.71 -14.45 -19.89
CA SER A 444 -2.15 -14.09 -21.24
C SER A 444 -2.53 -15.31 -22.07
N MET A 445 -3.30 -15.09 -23.15
CA MET A 445 -3.72 -16.14 -24.11
C MET A 445 -2.65 -16.52 -25.14
N GLU A 446 -1.44 -16.02 -25.03
CA GLU A 446 -0.37 -16.38 -25.97
C GLU A 446 -0.25 -17.90 -26.10
N ARG A 447 -0.17 -18.41 -27.33
CA ARG A 447 -0.16 -19.84 -27.66
C ARG A 447 -1.43 -20.62 -27.24
N GLY A 448 -2.55 -19.93 -27.04
CA GLY A 448 -3.83 -20.53 -26.68
C GLY A 448 -3.91 -21.17 -25.29
N LYS A 449 -2.95 -20.90 -24.39
CA LYS A 449 -2.88 -21.51 -23.04
C LYS A 449 -2.80 -20.47 -21.95
N PHE A 450 -3.71 -20.54 -20.97
CA PHE A 450 -3.61 -19.80 -19.71
C PHE A 450 -2.95 -20.68 -18.65
N PHE A 451 -2.21 -20.06 -17.71
CA PHE A 451 -1.63 -20.68 -16.51
C PHE A 451 -0.69 -21.89 -16.75
N GLN A 452 -0.51 -22.33 -17.98
CA GLN A 452 0.31 -23.50 -18.33
C GLN A 452 1.64 -23.12 -18.99
N LYS A 453 2.11 -21.89 -18.74
CA LYS A 453 3.35 -21.36 -19.27
C LYS A 453 4.30 -21.00 -18.13
N TRP A 454 5.58 -21.30 -18.32
CA TRP A 454 6.63 -20.75 -17.46
C TRP A 454 6.95 -19.32 -17.89
N PRO A 455 7.21 -18.38 -16.92
CA PRO A 455 7.63 -17.04 -17.26
C PRO A 455 8.95 -17.07 -18.04
N THR A 456 9.03 -16.33 -19.14
CA THR A 456 10.23 -16.24 -19.99
C THR A 456 11.35 -15.42 -19.37
N SER A 457 11.04 -14.63 -18.34
CA SER A 457 11.98 -13.82 -17.55
C SER A 457 11.48 -13.64 -16.13
N PHE A 458 12.42 -13.47 -15.17
CA PHE A 458 12.08 -13.21 -13.78
C PHE A 458 13.00 -12.11 -13.22
N PRO A 459 12.48 -11.03 -12.61
CA PRO A 459 11.06 -10.61 -12.60
C PRO A 459 10.60 -10.17 -14.00
N TYR A 460 9.33 -10.46 -14.32
CA TYR A 460 8.75 -10.14 -15.62
C TYR A 460 8.47 -8.63 -15.75
N ARG A 461 8.85 -8.03 -16.89
CA ARG A 461 8.72 -6.58 -17.09
C ARG A 461 7.35 -6.22 -17.64
N VAL A 462 6.63 -5.34 -16.93
CA VAL A 462 5.34 -4.77 -17.36
C VAL A 462 5.43 -3.25 -17.31
N SER A 463 4.88 -2.58 -18.32
CA SER A 463 4.76 -1.12 -18.34
C SER A 463 3.29 -0.71 -18.35
N VAL A 464 2.93 0.23 -17.48
CA VAL A 464 1.63 0.90 -17.45
C VAL A 464 1.86 2.35 -17.86
N ARG A 465 1.37 2.71 -19.04
CA ARG A 465 1.53 4.07 -19.57
C ARG A 465 0.18 4.78 -19.60
N VAL A 466 0.15 5.96 -19.01
CA VAL A 466 -1.04 6.79 -18.85
C VAL A 466 -0.92 8.00 -19.77
N GLY A 467 -1.88 8.18 -20.67
CA GLY A 467 -1.90 9.31 -21.60
C GLY A 467 -2.58 10.54 -21.02
N SER A 468 -2.57 11.63 -21.78
CA SER A 468 -3.33 12.85 -21.44
C SER A 468 -4.83 12.58 -21.48
N SER A 469 -5.57 13.26 -20.60
CA SER A 469 -7.02 13.15 -20.54
C SER A 469 -7.68 13.71 -21.80
N ILE A 470 -8.74 13.04 -22.26
CA ILE A 470 -9.56 13.44 -23.40
C ILE A 470 -10.92 13.88 -22.85
N ASP A 471 -11.38 15.07 -23.26
CA ASP A 471 -12.71 15.52 -22.88
C ASP A 471 -13.79 14.59 -23.45
N ALA A 472 -14.82 14.31 -22.65
CA ALA A 472 -15.90 13.40 -23.04
C ALA A 472 -16.66 13.85 -24.30
N SER A 473 -16.71 15.17 -24.60
CA SER A 473 -17.38 15.72 -25.79
C SER A 473 -16.64 15.36 -27.09
N HIS A 474 -15.30 15.22 -27.01
CA HIS A 474 -14.43 14.91 -28.15
C HIS A 474 -14.03 13.44 -28.22
N ALA A 475 -14.52 12.62 -27.30
CA ALA A 475 -14.13 11.22 -27.23
C ALA A 475 -15.01 10.36 -28.15
N ASP A 476 -14.40 9.77 -29.15
CA ASP A 476 -14.96 8.71 -29.98
C ASP A 476 -14.06 7.44 -29.89
N PRO A 477 -14.61 6.27 -30.29
CA PRO A 477 -13.88 5.00 -30.20
C PRO A 477 -12.53 4.99 -30.89
N GLU A 478 -12.43 5.59 -32.09
CA GLU A 478 -11.22 5.54 -32.89
C GLU A 478 -10.14 6.49 -32.38
N ASN A 479 -10.53 7.72 -31.98
CA ASN A 479 -9.60 8.66 -31.38
C ASN A 479 -8.98 8.10 -30.10
N VAL A 480 -9.79 7.55 -29.18
CA VAL A 480 -9.28 6.99 -27.93
C VAL A 480 -8.43 5.73 -28.20
N ARG A 481 -8.85 4.86 -29.15
CA ARG A 481 -8.07 3.70 -29.56
C ARG A 481 -6.71 4.10 -30.13
N SER A 482 -6.68 5.09 -31.01
CA SER A 482 -5.45 5.64 -31.58
C SER A 482 -4.49 6.15 -30.50
N LYS A 483 -5.02 6.85 -29.47
CA LYS A 483 -4.20 7.29 -28.32
C LYS A 483 -3.66 6.12 -27.52
N VAL A 484 -4.44 5.08 -27.26
CA VAL A 484 -3.95 3.86 -26.58
C VAL A 484 -2.87 3.16 -27.42
N MET A 485 -3.02 3.10 -28.75
CA MET A 485 -2.01 2.55 -29.65
C MET A 485 -0.72 3.39 -29.66
N GLU A 486 -0.84 4.72 -29.64
CA GLU A 486 0.31 5.64 -29.57
C GLU A 486 1.12 5.39 -28.28
N LEU A 487 0.44 5.23 -27.12
CA LEU A 487 1.08 4.85 -25.87
C LEU A 487 1.80 3.50 -25.98
N GLY A 488 1.21 2.55 -26.71
CA GLY A 488 1.83 1.26 -27.00
C GLY A 488 3.10 1.39 -27.84
N ARG A 489 3.05 2.23 -28.89
CA ARG A 489 4.22 2.55 -29.71
C ARG A 489 5.37 3.13 -28.87
N LEU A 490 5.07 4.07 -27.97
CA LEU A 490 6.06 4.65 -27.08
C LEU A 490 6.67 3.60 -26.13
N SER A 491 5.85 2.71 -25.57
CA SER A 491 6.33 1.61 -24.73
C SER A 491 7.23 0.64 -25.50
N PHE A 492 6.85 0.31 -26.72
CA PHE A 492 7.65 -0.54 -27.59
C PHE A 492 9.00 0.10 -27.92
N THR A 493 9.01 1.38 -28.31
CA THR A 493 10.25 2.11 -28.62
C THR A 493 11.21 2.15 -27.43
N GLU A 494 10.72 2.34 -26.21
CA GLU A 494 11.56 2.30 -25.01
C GLU A 494 12.16 0.93 -24.69
N ARG A 495 11.59 -0.17 -25.18
CA ARG A 495 12.13 -1.52 -25.02
C ARG A 495 13.22 -1.86 -26.01
N LEU A 496 13.32 -1.11 -27.10
CA LEU A 496 14.35 -1.31 -28.08
C LEU A 496 15.73 -1.01 -27.48
N PRO A 497 16.74 -1.86 -27.70
CA PRO A 497 18.11 -1.53 -27.34
C PRO A 497 18.55 -0.23 -28.03
N MET A 498 19.34 0.59 -27.34
CA MET A 498 19.89 1.82 -27.94
C MET A 498 20.61 1.49 -29.26
N GLY A 499 20.26 2.19 -30.36
CA GLY A 499 20.82 1.99 -31.69
C GLY A 499 20.12 0.94 -32.55
N GLN A 500 19.11 0.22 -32.03
CA GLN A 500 18.28 -0.64 -32.88
C GLN A 500 17.04 0.14 -33.34
N ASN A 501 16.89 0.29 -34.65
CA ASN A 501 15.63 0.76 -35.23
C ASN A 501 14.77 -0.44 -35.67
N ILE A 502 13.51 -0.17 -36.02
CA ILE A 502 12.57 -1.22 -36.48
C ILE A 502 13.15 -1.99 -37.68
N THR A 503 13.89 -1.31 -38.53
CA THR A 503 14.53 -1.91 -39.72
C THR A 503 15.54 -3.00 -39.31
N ASN A 504 16.39 -2.75 -38.31
CA ASN A 504 17.36 -3.73 -37.82
C ASN A 504 16.68 -4.94 -37.17
N LEU A 505 15.58 -4.73 -36.44
CA LEU A 505 14.79 -5.84 -35.85
C LEU A 505 14.15 -6.70 -36.92
N ILE A 506 13.63 -6.09 -37.96
CA ILE A 506 13.08 -6.77 -39.13
C ILE A 506 14.20 -7.56 -39.82
N GLN A 507 15.36 -6.97 -40.10
CA GLN A 507 16.50 -7.65 -40.66
C GLN A 507 16.99 -8.85 -39.84
N ASN A 508 17.13 -8.70 -38.54
CA ASN A 508 17.51 -9.80 -37.63
C ASN A 508 16.45 -10.92 -37.59
N SER A 509 15.17 -10.56 -37.62
CA SER A 509 14.07 -11.52 -37.72
C SER A 509 14.08 -12.33 -39.04
N PHE A 510 14.62 -11.74 -40.11
CA PHE A 510 14.80 -12.39 -41.39
C PHE A 510 15.86 -13.47 -41.38
N GLN A 511 16.99 -13.16 -40.73
CA GLN A 511 18.12 -14.11 -40.65
C GLN A 511 17.75 -15.37 -39.88
N THR A 512 16.84 -15.24 -38.90
CA THR A 512 16.47 -16.36 -38.03
C THR A 512 15.32 -17.23 -38.57
N ALA A 513 14.40 -16.68 -39.36
CA ALA A 513 13.28 -17.45 -39.91
C ALA A 513 12.66 -16.79 -41.18
N PRO A 514 13.37 -16.80 -42.31
CA PRO A 514 13.00 -16.00 -43.49
C PRO A 514 11.69 -16.42 -44.16
N GLN A 515 11.23 -17.65 -43.97
CA GLN A 515 10.03 -18.17 -44.63
C GLN A 515 8.81 -18.24 -43.67
N SER A 516 8.93 -17.83 -42.39
CA SER A 516 7.79 -17.85 -41.50
C SER A 516 6.78 -16.74 -41.87
N LYS A 517 5.50 -17.05 -41.81
CA LYS A 517 4.41 -16.06 -41.99
C LYS A 517 4.50 -15.01 -40.88
N SER A 518 4.60 -13.73 -41.25
CA SER A 518 4.78 -12.65 -40.30
C SER A 518 3.56 -11.76 -40.14
N PHE A 519 2.71 -11.65 -41.16
CA PHE A 519 1.57 -10.78 -41.22
C PHE A 519 0.39 -11.51 -41.81
N CYS A 520 -0.74 -11.52 -41.10
CA CYS A 520 -2.01 -12.01 -41.61
C CYS A 520 -3.01 -10.85 -41.57
N PHE A 521 -3.64 -10.54 -42.68
CA PHE A 521 -4.69 -9.52 -42.79
C PHE A 521 -6.07 -10.15 -42.71
N GLU A 522 -7.07 -9.37 -42.27
CA GLU A 522 -8.49 -9.73 -42.38
C GLU A 522 -8.78 -10.02 -43.88
N GLY A 523 -9.22 -11.22 -44.19
CA GLY A 523 -9.42 -11.67 -45.57
C GLY A 523 -8.49 -12.81 -46.02
N GLY A 524 -7.62 -13.31 -45.12
CA GLY A 524 -6.82 -14.51 -45.36
C GLY A 524 -5.51 -14.29 -46.13
N LEU A 525 -5.17 -13.05 -46.45
CA LEU A 525 -3.87 -12.70 -47.08
C LEU A 525 -2.75 -12.81 -46.03
N SER A 526 -1.72 -13.59 -46.34
CA SER A 526 -0.57 -13.76 -45.43
C SER A 526 0.73 -13.55 -46.23
N PHE A 527 1.62 -12.73 -45.65
CA PHE A 527 2.94 -12.43 -46.25
C PHE A 527 4.04 -13.08 -45.42
N SER A 528 5.05 -13.60 -46.10
CA SER A 528 6.28 -14.07 -45.46
C SER A 528 7.09 -12.86 -44.94
N ARG A 529 7.91 -13.09 -43.94
CA ARG A 529 8.85 -12.08 -43.42
C ARG A 529 9.73 -11.53 -44.55
N LYS A 530 10.14 -12.37 -45.52
CA LYS A 530 10.94 -12.01 -46.67
C LYS A 530 10.24 -11.03 -47.62
N GLU A 531 8.92 -11.20 -47.84
CA GLU A 531 8.13 -10.30 -48.69
C GLU A 531 7.96 -8.93 -48.08
N VAL A 532 7.66 -8.89 -46.76
CA VAL A 532 7.52 -7.62 -46.05
C VAL A 532 8.83 -6.84 -46.01
N ALA A 533 9.98 -7.50 -45.83
CA ALA A 533 11.25 -6.79 -45.81
C ALA A 533 11.69 -6.31 -47.20
N ASN A 534 11.47 -7.10 -48.21
CA ASN A 534 11.75 -6.64 -49.58
C ASN A 534 10.94 -5.39 -49.89
N PHE A 535 9.70 -5.30 -49.43
CA PHE A 535 8.88 -4.09 -49.50
C PHE A 535 9.48 -2.91 -48.71
N LEU A 536 9.86 -3.12 -47.44
CA LEU A 536 10.43 -2.07 -46.59
C LEU A 536 11.84 -1.60 -47.01
N ILE A 537 12.64 -2.47 -47.60
CA ILE A 537 14.01 -2.15 -47.98
C ILE A 537 14.09 -1.60 -49.43
N SER A 538 13.28 -2.12 -50.34
CA SER A 538 13.35 -1.77 -51.75
C SER A 538 12.30 -0.78 -52.25
N GLY A 539 11.30 -0.46 -51.43
CA GLY A 539 10.13 0.37 -51.83
C GLY A 539 9.31 -0.22 -52.98
N LYS A 540 9.61 -1.50 -53.37
CA LYS A 540 8.88 -2.16 -54.45
C LYS A 540 7.54 -2.68 -53.94
N LYS A 541 6.45 -2.39 -54.66
CA LYS A 541 5.10 -2.90 -54.38
C LYS A 541 5.14 -4.43 -54.18
N ILE A 542 4.48 -4.90 -53.11
CA ILE A 542 4.18 -6.33 -52.94
C ILE A 542 3.14 -6.64 -54.02
N SER A 543 3.53 -7.48 -54.97
CA SER A 543 2.78 -7.73 -56.21
C SER A 543 1.37 -8.31 -56.06
N THR A 544 0.95 -8.56 -54.84
CA THR A 544 -0.34 -9.19 -54.48
C THR A 544 -1.19 -8.41 -53.52
N LEU A 545 -0.83 -7.15 -53.16
CA LEU A 545 -1.65 -6.30 -52.32
C LEU A 545 -2.63 -5.48 -53.17
N PRO A 546 -3.94 -5.53 -52.89
CA PRO A 546 -4.90 -4.59 -53.47
C PRO A 546 -4.52 -3.15 -53.14
N ASP A 547 -4.72 -2.22 -54.06
CA ASP A 547 -4.33 -0.80 -53.91
C ASP A 547 -4.99 -0.09 -52.69
N GLU A 548 -6.14 -0.54 -52.25
CA GLU A 548 -6.81 -0.07 -51.03
C GLU A 548 -6.00 -0.26 -49.74
N TYR A 549 -5.19 -1.32 -49.65
CA TYR A 549 -4.35 -1.59 -48.48
C TYR A 549 -3.03 -0.81 -48.48
N ILE A 550 -2.56 -0.40 -49.66
CA ILE A 550 -1.34 0.40 -49.81
C ILE A 550 -1.57 1.85 -49.34
N GLN A 551 -2.77 2.39 -49.53
CA GLN A 551 -3.15 3.75 -49.08
C GLN A 551 -3.32 3.82 -47.57
N SER A 552 -3.59 2.72 -46.88
CA SER A 552 -3.72 2.69 -45.41
C SER A 552 -2.38 2.52 -44.65
N MET A 553 -1.29 2.26 -45.36
CA MET A 553 0.06 2.10 -44.80
C MET A 553 0.92 3.38 -44.89
N ASN A 554 0.50 4.40 -45.64
CA ASN A 554 1.08 5.74 -45.69
C ASN A 554 0.34 6.68 -44.71
#